data_9e127edf6356964fd67f3cede2b91010
#
_entry.id   9e127edf6356964fd67f3cede2b91010
#
_cell.length_a   1.000
_cell.length_b   1.000
_cell.length_c   1.000
_cell.angle_alpha   90.00
_cell.angle_beta   90.00
_cell.angle_gamma   90.00
#
_symmetry.space_group_name_H-M   'P 1'
#
loop_
_entity.id
_entity.type
_entity.pdbx_description
1 polymer ?
#
loop_
_entity_poly.entity_id
_entity_poly.type
_entity_poly.pdbx_seq_one_letter_code
_entity_poly.pdbx_strand_id
1 'polypeptide(L)'
;MNKLLLLLATASLAGLAHAAPWPYDEQANATADVRHAITAAQADHKKVLLVFGANWCPDCRALDKAMHGSSQRLIEGEFEVVKIDVGNFDKNLTLANRYGNPIAKGIPAVVVVGARNQVLYSTKGGELANAGQMTEQSIYDFLKQKVANRS
;
A
#
# COMPACT_ATOMS: atom_id res chain seq x y z
N MET A 1 -36.74 -54.99 1.39
CA MET A 1 -36.53 -53.78 0.56
C MET A 1 -36.00 -52.68 1.46
N ASN A 2 -34.66 -52.62 1.62
CA ASN A 2 -33.99 -51.61 2.47
C ASN A 2 -33.54 -50.45 1.60
N LYS A 3 -34.14 -49.28 1.80
CA LYS A 3 -33.67 -48.03 1.21
C LYS A 3 -32.58 -47.44 2.10
N LEU A 4 -31.34 -47.54 1.65
CA LEU A 4 -30.18 -46.89 2.27
C LEU A 4 -30.16 -45.41 1.83
N LEU A 5 -30.49 -44.48 2.75
CA LEU A 5 -30.31 -43.04 2.54
C LEU A 5 -28.86 -42.70 2.76
N LEU A 6 -28.13 -42.34 1.66
CA LEU A 6 -26.84 -41.70 1.75
C LEU A 6 -27.03 -40.19 2.07
N LEU A 7 -26.66 -39.81 3.27
CA LEU A 7 -26.53 -38.40 3.66
C LEU A 7 -25.16 -37.89 3.16
N LEU A 8 -25.17 -37.08 2.11
CA LEU A 8 -24.02 -36.31 1.66
C LEU A 8 -23.84 -35.10 2.59
N ALA A 9 -22.88 -35.17 3.50
CA ALA A 9 -22.47 -34.04 4.29
C ALA A 9 -21.54 -33.13 3.44
N THR A 10 -22.06 -32.01 2.96
CA THR A 10 -21.26 -30.96 2.32
C THR A 10 -20.55 -30.13 3.39
N ALA A 11 -19.28 -30.42 3.61
CA ALA A 11 -18.44 -29.57 4.46
C ALA A 11 -18.11 -28.27 3.70
N SER A 12 -18.80 -27.18 4.04
CA SER A 12 -18.44 -25.83 3.58
C SER A 12 -17.20 -25.39 4.35
N LEU A 13 -16.03 -25.40 3.70
CA LEU A 13 -14.86 -24.67 4.18
C LEU A 13 -15.12 -23.17 4.02
N ALA A 14 -15.64 -22.53 5.07
CA ALA A 14 -15.61 -21.09 5.18
C ALA A 14 -14.16 -20.68 5.43
N GLY A 15 -13.46 -20.24 4.38
CA GLY A 15 -12.15 -19.61 4.50
C GLY A 15 -12.28 -18.35 5.34
N LEU A 16 -11.75 -18.39 6.56
CA LEU A 16 -11.56 -17.18 7.38
C LEU A 16 -10.52 -16.32 6.68
N ALA A 17 -10.98 -15.33 5.91
CA ALA A 17 -10.13 -14.25 5.45
C ALA A 17 -9.68 -13.46 6.69
N HIS A 18 -8.50 -13.75 7.20
CA HIS A 18 -7.86 -12.93 8.19
C HIS A 18 -7.42 -11.65 7.47
N ALA A 19 -8.21 -10.57 7.60
CA ALA A 19 -7.70 -9.24 7.32
C ALA A 19 -6.50 -9.04 8.25
N ALA A 20 -5.32 -8.77 7.71
CA ALA A 20 -4.15 -8.47 8.51
C ALA A 20 -4.48 -7.28 9.42
N PRO A 21 -4.34 -7.38 10.74
CA PRO A 21 -4.74 -6.30 11.66
C PRO A 21 -3.89 -5.04 11.51
N TRP A 22 -2.83 -5.12 10.72
CA TRP A 22 -1.83 -4.08 10.55
C TRP A 22 -1.59 -3.75 9.07
N PRO A 23 -1.34 -2.48 8.71
CA PRO A 23 -1.21 -2.06 7.32
C PRO A 23 0.02 -2.61 6.59
N TYR A 24 1.07 -3.03 7.30
CA TYR A 24 2.31 -3.52 6.72
C TYR A 24 2.54 -5.00 7.06
N ASP A 25 2.83 -5.81 6.05
CA ASP A 25 3.30 -7.18 6.25
C ASP A 25 4.82 -7.15 6.49
N GLU A 26 5.22 -7.40 7.75
CA GLU A 26 6.63 -7.38 8.17
C GLU A 26 7.47 -8.52 7.61
N GLN A 27 6.83 -9.54 7.01
CA GLN A 27 7.47 -10.70 6.37
C GLN A 27 7.50 -10.60 4.85
N ALA A 28 6.89 -9.57 4.26
CA ALA A 28 6.79 -9.41 2.81
C ALA A 28 8.17 -9.26 2.16
N ASN A 29 8.31 -9.80 0.95
CA ASN A 29 9.44 -9.51 0.09
C ASN A 29 9.16 -8.26 -0.75
N ALA A 30 9.37 -7.08 -0.14
CA ALA A 30 9.05 -5.80 -0.76
C ALA A 30 9.68 -5.62 -2.15
N THR A 31 10.89 -6.14 -2.39
CA THR A 31 11.53 -6.06 -3.72
C THR A 31 10.79 -6.89 -4.77
N ALA A 32 10.30 -8.09 -4.41
CA ALA A 32 9.49 -8.91 -5.30
C ALA A 32 8.11 -8.25 -5.55
N ASP A 33 7.50 -7.72 -4.50
CA ASP A 33 6.18 -7.07 -4.57
C ASP A 33 6.21 -5.84 -5.49
N VAL A 34 7.26 -5.01 -5.40
CA VAL A 34 7.46 -3.88 -6.32
C VAL A 34 7.56 -4.33 -7.78
N ARG A 35 8.29 -5.42 -8.06
CA ARG A 35 8.39 -5.95 -9.43
C ARG A 35 7.04 -6.44 -9.95
N HIS A 36 6.29 -7.15 -9.12
CA HIS A 36 4.94 -7.63 -9.45
C HIS A 36 3.99 -6.46 -9.72
N ALA A 37 4.00 -5.45 -8.84
CA ALA A 37 3.17 -4.27 -9.00
C ALA A 37 3.49 -3.47 -10.26
N ILE A 38 4.76 -3.35 -10.66
CA ILE A 38 5.15 -2.71 -11.94
C ILE A 38 4.57 -3.49 -13.11
N THR A 39 4.65 -4.82 -13.09
CA THR A 39 4.09 -5.66 -14.16
C THR A 39 2.56 -5.54 -14.24
N ALA A 40 1.86 -5.55 -13.09
CA ALA A 40 0.42 -5.36 -13.03
C ALA A 40 0.02 -3.96 -13.51
N ALA A 41 0.72 -2.92 -13.05
CA ALA A 41 0.46 -1.54 -13.45
C ALA A 41 0.63 -1.31 -14.96
N GLN A 42 1.60 -2.00 -15.60
CA GLN A 42 1.75 -1.98 -17.06
C GLN A 42 0.53 -2.57 -17.78
N ALA A 43 0.03 -3.71 -17.29
CA ALA A 43 -1.13 -4.37 -17.87
C ALA A 43 -2.43 -3.56 -17.70
N ASP A 44 -2.59 -2.91 -16.54
CA ASP A 44 -3.80 -2.18 -16.16
C ASP A 44 -3.75 -0.69 -16.49
N HIS A 45 -2.68 -0.22 -17.14
CA HIS A 45 -2.46 1.20 -17.46
C HIS A 45 -2.48 2.12 -16.23
N LYS A 46 -2.02 1.60 -15.10
CA LYS A 46 -1.89 2.31 -13.83
C LYS A 46 -0.44 2.73 -13.55
N LYS A 47 -0.26 3.45 -12.45
CA LYS A 47 1.02 3.74 -11.82
C LYS A 47 1.22 2.83 -10.60
N VAL A 48 2.42 2.77 -10.07
CA VAL A 48 2.68 2.10 -8.78
C VAL A 48 2.80 3.15 -7.69
N LEU A 49 2.12 2.93 -6.57
CA LEU A 49 2.25 3.73 -5.36
C LEU A 49 3.01 2.92 -4.31
N LEU A 50 4.26 3.28 -4.09
CA LEU A 50 5.05 2.73 -2.99
C LEU A 50 4.75 3.52 -1.73
N VAL A 51 4.33 2.82 -0.66
CA VAL A 51 4.00 3.43 0.64
C VAL A 51 4.95 2.87 1.68
N PHE A 52 5.93 3.67 2.07
CA PHE A 52 6.91 3.32 3.10
C PHE A 52 6.37 3.70 4.47
N GLY A 53 6.45 2.76 5.42
CA GLY A 53 5.96 2.99 6.76
C GLY A 53 6.22 1.81 7.68
N ALA A 54 5.57 1.81 8.83
CA ALA A 54 5.67 0.74 9.82
C ALA A 54 4.39 0.63 10.66
N ASN A 55 4.14 -0.54 11.22
CA ASN A 55 2.93 -0.82 12.01
C ASN A 55 2.86 -0.01 13.32
N TRP A 56 3.99 0.28 13.94
CA TRP A 56 4.05 1.09 15.16
C TRP A 56 3.77 2.58 14.92
N CYS A 57 3.86 3.06 13.68
CA CYS A 57 3.72 4.47 13.31
C CYS A 57 2.25 4.90 13.25
N PRO A 58 1.78 5.82 14.12
CA PRO A 58 0.39 6.28 14.11
C PRO A 58 0.00 7.01 12.81
N ASP A 59 0.91 7.82 12.27
CA ASP A 59 0.70 8.55 11.01
C ASP A 59 0.57 7.60 9.81
N CYS A 60 1.30 6.48 9.84
CA CYS A 60 1.20 5.43 8.81
C CYS A 60 -0.18 4.76 8.84
N ARG A 61 -0.71 4.50 10.04
CA ARG A 61 -2.07 3.94 10.20
C ARG A 61 -3.14 4.95 9.79
N ALA A 62 -2.93 6.25 10.06
CA ALA A 62 -3.85 7.29 9.64
C ALA A 62 -3.91 7.41 8.10
N LEU A 63 -2.75 7.39 7.43
CA LEU A 63 -2.70 7.37 5.97
C LEU A 63 -3.39 6.12 5.41
N ASP A 64 -3.12 4.95 5.99
CA ASP A 64 -3.74 3.69 5.57
C ASP A 64 -5.26 3.74 5.67
N LYS A 65 -5.78 4.23 6.80
CA LYS A 65 -7.22 4.44 6.99
C LYS A 65 -7.81 5.36 5.91
N ALA A 66 -7.17 6.48 5.61
CA ALA A 66 -7.63 7.40 4.57
C ALA A 66 -7.58 6.78 3.16
N MET A 67 -6.57 5.96 2.86
CA MET A 67 -6.44 5.24 1.59
C MET A 67 -7.56 4.22 1.38
N HIS A 68 -8.03 3.55 2.44
CA HIS A 68 -9.16 2.59 2.41
C HIS A 68 -10.52 3.25 2.68
N GLY A 69 -10.55 4.53 3.05
CA GLY A 69 -11.74 5.34 3.29
C GLY A 69 -12.02 6.31 2.15
N SER A 70 -11.91 7.60 2.45
CA SER A 70 -12.24 8.68 1.52
C SER A 70 -11.43 8.66 0.20
N SER A 71 -10.22 8.10 0.20
CA SER A 71 -9.33 8.04 -0.97
C SER A 71 -9.39 6.72 -1.72
N GLN A 72 -10.17 5.74 -1.30
CA GLN A 72 -10.15 4.39 -1.84
C GLN A 72 -10.34 4.36 -3.36
N ARG A 73 -11.38 5.02 -3.88
CA ARG A 73 -11.68 5.03 -5.32
C ARG A 73 -10.55 5.65 -6.15
N LEU A 74 -9.93 6.70 -5.63
CA LEU A 74 -8.80 7.35 -6.27
C LEU A 74 -7.59 6.40 -6.33
N ILE A 75 -7.27 5.77 -5.21
CA ILE A 75 -6.14 4.86 -5.09
C ILE A 75 -6.33 3.63 -5.98
N GLU A 76 -7.47 2.95 -5.88
CA GLU A 76 -7.77 1.75 -6.68
C GLU A 76 -7.84 2.03 -8.18
N GLY A 77 -8.30 3.23 -8.57
CA GLY A 77 -8.40 3.62 -9.97
C GLY A 77 -7.07 3.96 -10.63
N GLU A 78 -6.12 4.50 -9.87
CA GLU A 78 -4.89 5.08 -10.42
C GLU A 78 -3.64 4.24 -10.16
N PHE A 79 -3.66 3.36 -9.14
CA PHE A 79 -2.44 2.74 -8.64
C PHE A 79 -2.55 1.24 -8.37
N GLU A 80 -1.44 0.56 -8.63
CA GLU A 80 -1.07 -0.66 -7.92
C GLU A 80 -0.27 -0.25 -6.66
N VAL A 81 -0.73 -0.65 -5.48
CA VAL A 81 -0.16 -0.22 -4.20
C VAL A 81 0.78 -1.27 -3.65
N VAL A 82 1.98 -0.84 -3.24
CA VAL A 82 2.91 -1.68 -2.47
C VAL A 82 3.23 -1.00 -1.15
N LYS A 83 2.88 -1.66 -0.05
CA LYS A 83 3.26 -1.22 1.29
C LYS A 83 4.60 -1.84 1.67
N ILE A 84 5.54 -0.99 2.08
CA ILE A 84 6.92 -1.37 2.35
C ILE A 84 7.21 -1.09 3.82
N ASP A 85 7.34 -2.17 4.62
CA ASP A 85 7.73 -2.06 6.02
C ASP A 85 9.19 -1.60 6.12
N VAL A 86 9.44 -0.53 6.88
CA VAL A 86 10.79 -0.04 7.15
C VAL A 86 11.28 -0.40 8.55
N GLY A 87 10.51 -1.20 9.30
CA GLY A 87 10.84 -1.60 10.65
C GLY A 87 11.05 -0.39 11.56
N ASN A 88 12.13 -0.38 12.31
CA ASN A 88 12.61 0.77 13.08
C ASN A 88 13.64 1.60 12.26
N PHE A 89 13.40 1.82 10.99
CA PHE A 89 14.34 2.36 10.00
C PHE A 89 15.56 1.46 9.80
N ASP A 90 15.35 0.15 9.84
CA ASP A 90 16.37 -0.90 9.71
C ASP A 90 16.02 -1.95 8.64
N LYS A 91 14.82 -1.88 8.05
CA LYS A 91 14.36 -2.76 6.98
C LYS A 91 14.20 -2.02 5.64
N ASN A 92 14.39 -2.74 4.55
CA ASN A 92 14.16 -2.27 3.18
C ASN A 92 14.87 -0.95 2.81
N LEU A 93 15.97 -0.60 3.51
CA LEU A 93 16.70 0.66 3.29
C LEU A 93 17.35 0.73 1.91
N THR A 94 17.84 -0.40 1.38
CA THR A 94 18.37 -0.46 0.02
C THR A 94 17.29 -0.15 -1.01
N LEU A 95 16.06 -0.62 -0.78
CA LEU A 95 14.91 -0.32 -1.63
C LEU A 95 14.52 1.17 -1.51
N ALA A 96 14.47 1.72 -0.29
CA ALA A 96 14.22 3.15 -0.06
C ALA A 96 15.26 4.02 -0.78
N ASN A 97 16.54 3.67 -0.67
CA ASN A 97 17.62 4.40 -1.36
C ASN A 97 17.51 4.36 -2.87
N ARG A 98 17.08 3.23 -3.44
CA ARG A 98 16.83 3.10 -4.90
C ARG A 98 15.80 4.10 -5.41
N TYR A 99 14.81 4.45 -4.58
CA TYR A 99 13.77 5.44 -4.89
C TYR A 99 14.07 6.83 -4.30
N GLY A 100 15.34 7.13 -4.01
CA GLY A 100 15.80 8.44 -3.59
C GLY A 100 15.58 8.77 -2.13
N ASN A 101 15.51 7.74 -1.28
CA ASN A 101 15.37 7.83 0.17
C ASN A 101 14.16 8.71 0.62
N PRO A 102 12.93 8.33 0.27
CA PRO A 102 11.74 9.11 0.61
C PRO A 102 11.51 9.25 2.12
N ILE A 103 12.08 8.34 2.91
CA ILE A 103 11.90 8.26 4.37
C ILE A 103 12.85 9.16 5.17
N ALA A 104 13.72 9.92 4.52
CA ALA A 104 14.75 10.75 5.19
C ALA A 104 14.16 11.79 6.15
N LYS A 105 12.92 12.20 5.96
CA LYS A 105 12.19 13.19 6.78
C LYS A 105 11.01 12.58 7.55
N GLY A 106 10.97 11.26 7.66
CA GLY A 106 9.96 10.54 8.41
C GLY A 106 9.04 9.66 7.55
N ILE A 107 8.14 8.99 8.23
CA ILE A 107 7.12 8.09 7.67
C ILE A 107 5.73 8.49 8.18
N PRO A 108 4.65 8.21 7.41
CA PRO A 108 4.68 7.55 6.11
C PRO A 108 5.29 8.43 5.01
N ALA A 109 5.89 7.77 4.03
CA ALA A 109 6.38 8.42 2.82
C ALA A 109 5.89 7.66 1.59
N VAL A 110 5.60 8.36 0.50
CA VAL A 110 5.12 7.75 -0.73
C VAL A 110 6.00 8.08 -1.91
N VAL A 111 6.09 7.13 -2.84
CA VAL A 111 6.74 7.33 -4.15
C VAL A 111 5.78 6.86 -5.23
N VAL A 112 5.55 7.70 -6.23
CA VAL A 112 4.85 7.31 -7.46
C VAL A 112 5.86 6.85 -8.48
N VAL A 113 5.65 5.66 -9.00
CA VAL A 113 6.51 5.04 -10.00
C VAL A 113 5.69 4.79 -11.26
N GLY A 114 6.24 5.19 -12.39
CA GLY A 114 5.65 4.94 -13.70
C GLY A 114 5.93 3.52 -14.21
N ALA A 115 5.28 3.17 -15.31
CA ALA A 115 5.35 1.85 -15.93
C ALA A 115 6.78 1.40 -16.34
N ARG A 116 7.71 2.31 -16.52
CA ARG A 116 9.12 2.03 -16.81
C ARG A 116 10.01 2.07 -15.57
N ASN A 117 9.40 1.98 -14.38
CA ASN A 117 10.11 2.07 -13.08
C ASN A 117 10.82 3.41 -12.85
N GLN A 118 10.36 4.48 -13.49
CA GLN A 118 10.85 5.84 -13.23
C GLN A 118 10.08 6.48 -12.07
N VAL A 119 10.77 7.23 -11.22
CA VAL A 119 10.14 8.02 -10.16
C VAL A 119 9.45 9.24 -10.77
N LEU A 120 8.13 9.34 -10.58
CA LEU A 120 7.31 10.47 -11.02
C LEU A 120 7.09 11.48 -9.90
N TYR A 121 7.04 11.01 -8.66
CA TYR A 121 6.86 11.84 -7.47
C TYR A 121 7.42 11.14 -6.22
N SER A 122 7.84 11.91 -5.24
CA SER A 122 8.29 11.39 -3.93
C SER A 122 8.08 12.44 -2.83
N THR A 123 7.58 12.01 -1.67
CA THR A 123 7.42 12.84 -0.46
C THR A 123 8.74 13.00 0.29
N LYS A 124 9.71 13.67 -0.32
CA LYS A 124 11.05 13.84 0.26
C LYS A 124 11.11 14.84 1.43
N GLY A 125 10.11 15.69 1.56
CA GLY A 125 10.03 16.73 2.60
C GLY A 125 9.31 16.29 3.88
N GLY A 126 8.82 15.06 3.95
CA GLY A 126 8.03 14.57 5.09
C GLY A 126 6.57 15.04 5.06
N GLU A 127 6.02 15.31 3.87
CA GLU A 127 4.69 15.92 3.67
C GLU A 127 3.54 15.12 4.31
N LEU A 128 3.74 13.82 4.52
CA LEU A 128 2.78 12.92 5.16
C LEU A 128 3.23 12.45 6.56
N ALA A 129 4.39 12.89 7.05
CA ALA A 129 4.94 12.43 8.33
C ALA A 129 4.12 12.90 9.56
N ASN A 130 3.06 13.67 9.35
CA ASN A 130 2.08 14.08 10.35
C ASN A 130 0.64 13.74 9.92
N ALA A 131 0.45 12.69 9.13
CA ALA A 131 -0.85 12.30 8.57
C ALA A 131 -1.93 12.09 9.65
N GLY A 132 -1.56 11.69 10.86
CA GLY A 132 -2.48 11.56 12.00
C GLY A 132 -3.09 12.88 12.48
N GLN A 133 -2.51 14.02 12.12
CA GLN A 133 -3.01 15.37 12.43
C GLN A 133 -3.74 15.99 11.23
N MET A 134 -3.68 15.36 10.06
CA MET A 134 -4.39 15.80 8.87
C MET A 134 -5.85 15.33 8.91
N THR A 135 -6.74 16.13 8.31
CA THR A 135 -8.11 15.66 8.05
C THR A 135 -8.10 14.66 6.89
N GLU A 136 -9.09 13.76 6.83
CA GLU A 136 -9.24 12.84 5.70
C GLU A 136 -9.35 13.60 4.36
N GLN A 137 -10.01 14.76 4.36
CA GLN A 137 -10.10 15.62 3.17
C GLN A 137 -8.74 16.16 2.76
N SER A 138 -7.91 16.60 3.72
CA SER A 138 -6.56 17.09 3.43
C SER A 138 -5.64 16.00 2.85
N ILE A 139 -5.76 14.78 3.37
CA ILE A 139 -5.05 13.61 2.82
C ILE A 139 -5.54 13.30 1.40
N TYR A 140 -6.86 13.29 1.18
CA TYR A 140 -7.44 13.08 -0.15
C TYR A 140 -6.95 14.13 -1.17
N ASP A 141 -7.00 15.41 -0.80
CA ASP A 141 -6.56 16.50 -1.67
C ASP A 141 -5.07 16.40 -2.01
N PHE A 142 -4.24 16.04 -1.03
CA PHE A 142 -2.84 15.79 -1.24
C PHE A 142 -2.62 14.63 -2.23
N LEU A 143 -3.27 13.48 -1.99
CA LEU A 143 -3.16 12.31 -2.85
C LEU A 143 -3.64 12.62 -4.28
N LYS A 144 -4.74 13.34 -4.43
CA LYS A 144 -5.27 13.74 -5.73
C LYS A 144 -4.35 14.72 -6.46
N GLN A 145 -3.93 15.80 -5.80
CA GLN A 145 -3.21 16.89 -6.46
C GLN A 145 -1.72 16.62 -6.65
N LYS A 146 -1.09 15.96 -5.66
CA LYS A 146 0.37 15.79 -5.63
C LYS A 146 0.80 14.39 -6.07
N VAL A 147 -0.05 13.40 -5.91
CA VAL A 147 0.28 11.99 -6.12
C VAL A 147 -0.36 11.47 -7.41
N ALA A 148 -1.68 11.54 -7.56
CA ALA A 148 -2.39 10.98 -8.70
C ALA A 148 -2.14 11.74 -10.03
N ASN A 149 -2.05 13.07 -9.99
CA ASN A 149 -1.89 13.92 -11.18
C ASN A 149 -0.45 13.94 -11.75
N ARG A 150 0.36 12.91 -11.50
CA ARG A 150 1.72 12.78 -12.04
C ARG A 150 1.75 11.85 -13.24
N SER A 151 2.22 12.35 -14.35
CA SER A 151 2.39 11.62 -15.62
C SER A 151 3.87 11.39 -15.95
#